data_3eb28c3893c6a1d70b574f95d4a3f254
#
_entry.id   3eb28c3893c6a1d70b574f95d4a3f254
#
_cell.length_a   1.000
_cell.length_b   1.000
_cell.length_c   1.000
_cell.angle_alpha   90.00
_cell.angle_beta   90.00
_cell.angle_gamma   90.00
#
_symmetry.space_group_name_H-M   'P 1'
#
loop_
_entity.id
_entity.type
_entity.pdbx_description
1 polymer ?
#
loop_
_entity_poly.entity_id
_entity_poly.type
_entity_poly.pdbx_seq_one_letter_code
_entity_poly.pdbx_strand_id
1 'polypeptide(L)'
;YRDISERASRVGETLRRLGMPVSGKVLLISENRPEWAISYFGILKAAGGVVPVGKEASLDEVLNICRWGDVYAAIVSDKVQARIDIRGSLAQAMPNVKVLSFGEALGGETRHELMSASSLPPITLTGRAEEMASLIFTSGTTGRPKGVMLSHRNFTSLLSKMRGVFDVDKHDGLLSVLPLHHTF
;
A
#
# COMPACT_ATOMS: atom_id res chain seq x y z
N TYR A 1 6.13 13.68 11.25
CA TYR A 1 5.26 12.51 11.52
C TYR A 1 3.78 12.86 11.47
N ARG A 2 3.33 14.03 12.02
CA ARG A 2 1.91 14.44 11.98
C ARG A 2 1.38 14.50 10.54
N ASP A 3 2.09 15.19 9.64
CA ASP A 3 1.73 15.30 8.23
C ASP A 3 1.60 13.94 7.53
N ILE A 4 2.56 13.03 7.76
CA ILE A 4 2.50 11.66 7.22
C ILE A 4 1.27 10.93 7.73
N SER A 5 0.96 11.05 9.03
CA SER A 5 -0.19 10.38 9.64
C SER A 5 -1.52 10.93 9.10
N GLU A 6 -1.64 12.24 8.91
CA GLU A 6 -2.82 12.88 8.36
C GLU A 6 -3.04 12.48 6.90
N ARG A 7 -1.98 12.53 6.07
CA ARG A 7 -2.04 12.10 4.66
C ARG A 7 -2.36 10.61 4.53
N ALA A 8 -1.77 9.75 5.36
CA ALA A 8 -2.10 8.33 5.41
C ALA A 8 -3.58 8.10 5.80
N SER A 9 -4.13 8.89 6.72
CA SER A 9 -5.55 8.81 7.07
C SER A 9 -6.45 9.14 5.88
N ARG A 10 -6.08 10.12 5.04
CA ARG A 10 -6.82 10.45 3.81
C ARG A 10 -6.83 9.30 2.82
N VAL A 11 -5.68 8.66 2.59
CA VAL A 11 -5.60 7.46 1.73
C VAL A 11 -6.53 6.37 2.25
N GLY A 12 -6.48 6.11 3.56
CA GLY A 12 -7.35 5.11 4.18
C GLY A 12 -8.83 5.44 4.03
N GLU A 13 -9.20 6.71 4.19
CA GLU A 13 -10.57 7.17 4.00
C GLU A 13 -11.03 7.04 2.54
N THR A 14 -10.19 7.41 1.58
CA THR A 14 -10.48 7.23 0.15
C THR A 14 -10.78 5.77 -0.19
N LEU A 15 -9.94 4.84 0.27
CA LEU A 15 -10.14 3.41 0.03
C LEU A 15 -11.45 2.89 0.64
N ARG A 16 -11.79 3.36 1.84
CA ARG A 16 -13.05 2.99 2.50
C ARG A 16 -14.28 3.55 1.76
N ARG A 17 -14.22 4.79 1.28
CA ARG A 17 -15.28 5.39 0.46
C ARG A 17 -15.49 4.68 -0.86
N LEU A 18 -14.42 4.11 -1.43
CA LEU A 18 -14.51 3.25 -2.60
C LEU A 18 -15.13 1.87 -2.31
N GLY A 19 -15.47 1.58 -1.04
CA GLY A 19 -16.08 0.34 -0.62
C GLY A 19 -15.08 -0.79 -0.34
N MET A 20 -13.80 -0.48 -0.09
CA MET A 20 -12.82 -1.51 0.22
C MET A 20 -13.23 -2.31 1.47
N PRO A 21 -13.36 -3.63 1.35
CA PRO A 21 -13.69 -4.48 2.50
C PRO A 21 -12.52 -4.53 3.50
N VAL A 22 -12.82 -4.88 4.73
CA VAL A 22 -11.80 -5.23 5.74
C VAL A 22 -10.94 -6.37 5.19
N SER A 23 -9.63 -6.25 5.36
CA SER A 23 -8.62 -7.16 4.78
C SER A 23 -8.56 -7.15 3.23
N GLY A 24 -9.20 -6.19 2.57
CA GLY A 24 -9.04 -5.94 1.14
C GLY A 24 -7.57 -5.66 0.80
N LYS A 25 -7.10 -6.22 -0.30
CA LYS A 25 -5.69 -6.09 -0.71
C LYS A 25 -5.53 -4.95 -1.71
N VAL A 26 -4.51 -4.12 -1.51
CA VAL A 26 -4.20 -2.99 -2.40
C VAL A 26 -2.79 -3.14 -2.94
N LEU A 27 -2.69 -3.22 -4.27
CA LEU A 27 -1.40 -3.19 -4.96
C LEU A 27 -0.82 -1.78 -4.85
N LEU A 28 0.46 -1.69 -4.50
CA LEU A 28 1.20 -0.43 -4.41
C LEU A 28 2.46 -0.52 -5.26
N ILE A 29 2.50 0.24 -6.37
CA ILE A 29 3.61 0.22 -7.31
C ILE A 29 4.10 1.63 -7.63
N SER A 30 5.37 1.89 -7.32
CA SER A 30 5.99 3.20 -7.48
C SER A 30 7.51 3.12 -7.28
N GLU A 31 8.20 4.14 -7.74
CA GLU A 31 9.56 4.48 -7.30
C GLU A 31 9.56 4.87 -5.82
N ASN A 32 10.77 4.90 -5.21
CA ASN A 32 10.95 5.40 -3.84
C ASN A 32 10.56 6.88 -3.78
N ARG A 33 9.50 7.17 -3.00
CA ARG A 33 9.00 8.53 -2.77
C ARG A 33 8.15 8.56 -1.49
N PRO A 34 7.98 9.73 -0.86
CA PRO A 34 7.20 9.84 0.39
C PRO A 34 5.78 9.30 0.28
N GLU A 35 5.12 9.49 -0.87
CA GLU A 35 3.74 9.03 -1.11
C GLU A 35 3.62 7.52 -1.06
N TRP A 36 4.69 6.78 -1.36
CA TRP A 36 4.70 5.32 -1.21
C TRP A 36 4.48 4.92 0.25
N ALA A 37 5.28 5.48 1.16
CA ALA A 37 5.16 5.20 2.60
C ALA A 37 3.81 5.68 3.16
N ILE A 38 3.36 6.86 2.74
CA ILE A 38 2.06 7.43 3.12
C ILE A 38 0.93 6.48 2.68
N SER A 39 0.96 5.98 1.44
CA SER A 39 -0.05 5.05 0.93
C SER A 39 0.02 3.71 1.63
N TYR A 40 1.22 3.19 1.91
CA TYR A 40 1.39 1.95 2.67
C TYR A 40 0.68 2.04 4.02
N PHE A 41 0.97 3.06 4.82
CA PHE A 41 0.30 3.26 6.10
C PHE A 41 -1.20 3.58 5.95
N GLY A 42 -1.60 4.26 4.89
CA GLY A 42 -3.00 4.54 4.60
C GLY A 42 -3.81 3.28 4.35
N ILE A 43 -3.27 2.34 3.59
CA ILE A 43 -3.88 1.02 3.35
C ILE A 43 -4.06 0.27 4.67
N LEU A 44 -3.03 0.26 5.53
CA LEU A 44 -3.12 -0.36 6.85
C LEU A 44 -4.16 0.33 7.76
N LYS A 45 -4.24 1.67 7.70
CA LYS A 45 -5.29 2.43 8.43
C LYS A 45 -6.70 2.14 7.94
N ALA A 46 -6.86 1.74 6.68
CA ALA A 46 -8.14 1.26 6.13
C ALA A 46 -8.44 -0.19 6.48
N ALA A 47 -7.64 -0.83 7.33
CA ALA A 47 -7.69 -2.25 7.63
C ALA A 47 -7.47 -3.15 6.40
N GLY A 48 -6.69 -2.68 5.44
CA GLY A 48 -6.30 -3.42 4.25
C GLY A 48 -4.92 -4.08 4.37
N GLY A 49 -4.62 -4.98 3.44
CA GLY A 49 -3.29 -5.56 3.23
C GLY A 49 -2.58 -4.92 2.04
N VAL A 50 -1.30 -4.60 2.19
CA VAL A 50 -0.49 -4.02 1.11
C VAL A 50 0.11 -5.12 0.25
N VAL A 51 0.02 -4.97 -1.09
CA VAL A 51 0.71 -5.81 -2.07
C VAL A 51 1.78 -4.93 -2.76
N PRO A 52 2.98 -4.82 -2.18
CA PRO A 52 4.03 -3.98 -2.76
C PRO A 52 4.64 -4.65 -3.98
N VAL A 53 4.83 -3.86 -5.06
CA VAL A 53 5.39 -4.33 -6.33
C VAL A 53 6.49 -3.38 -6.79
N GLY A 54 7.56 -3.95 -7.33
CA GLY A 54 8.69 -3.18 -7.86
C GLY A 54 8.27 -2.34 -9.07
N LYS A 55 8.80 -1.12 -9.13
CA LYS A 55 8.53 -0.18 -10.25
C LYS A 55 8.93 -0.73 -11.63
N GLU A 56 9.83 -1.72 -11.69
CA GLU A 56 10.32 -2.33 -12.92
C GLU A 56 9.46 -3.53 -13.38
N ALA A 57 8.44 -3.92 -12.60
CA ALA A 57 7.56 -5.04 -12.95
C ALA A 57 6.95 -4.83 -14.34
N SER A 58 6.84 -5.92 -15.09
CA SER A 58 6.14 -5.94 -16.38
C SER A 58 4.63 -5.85 -16.19
N LEU A 59 3.91 -5.51 -17.25
CA LEU A 59 2.45 -5.47 -17.21
C LEU A 59 1.85 -6.84 -16.87
N ASP A 60 2.36 -7.90 -17.48
CA ASP A 60 1.90 -9.28 -17.23
C ASP A 60 2.12 -9.70 -15.77
N GLU A 61 3.26 -9.31 -15.18
CA GLU A 61 3.55 -9.56 -13.77
C GLU A 61 2.54 -8.82 -12.88
N VAL A 62 2.27 -7.54 -13.14
CA VAL A 62 1.26 -6.77 -12.40
C VAL A 62 -0.12 -7.40 -12.50
N LEU A 63 -0.56 -7.77 -13.70
CA LEU A 63 -1.87 -8.42 -13.92
C LEU A 63 -1.96 -9.76 -13.18
N ASN A 64 -0.90 -10.55 -13.22
CA ASN A 64 -0.84 -11.83 -12.51
C ASN A 64 -0.87 -11.64 -10.99
N ILE A 65 -0.10 -10.71 -10.45
CA ILE A 65 -0.11 -10.38 -9.02
C ILE A 65 -1.51 -9.91 -8.60
N CYS A 66 -2.17 -9.05 -9.37
CA CYS A 66 -3.53 -8.62 -9.09
C CYS A 66 -4.51 -9.78 -9.02
N ARG A 67 -4.39 -10.72 -9.96
CA ARG A 67 -5.26 -11.92 -10.03
C ARG A 67 -4.99 -12.89 -8.88
N TRP A 68 -3.71 -13.26 -8.64
CA TRP A 68 -3.34 -14.21 -7.59
C TRP A 68 -3.50 -13.63 -6.18
N GLY A 69 -3.25 -12.34 -6.04
CA GLY A 69 -3.44 -11.61 -4.78
C GLY A 69 -4.90 -11.30 -4.47
N ASP A 70 -5.81 -11.48 -5.42
CA ASP A 70 -7.20 -11.04 -5.28
C ASP A 70 -7.25 -9.56 -4.85
N VAL A 71 -6.63 -8.70 -5.66
CA VAL A 71 -6.44 -7.28 -5.37
C VAL A 71 -7.73 -6.51 -5.58
N TYR A 72 -8.13 -5.73 -4.58
CA TYR A 72 -9.31 -4.85 -4.66
C TYR A 72 -9.02 -3.53 -5.39
N ALA A 73 -7.87 -2.93 -5.10
CA ALA A 73 -7.46 -1.66 -5.71
C ALA A 73 -5.96 -1.64 -5.98
N ALA A 74 -5.51 -0.75 -6.87
CA ALA A 74 -4.12 -0.48 -7.16
C ALA A 74 -3.83 1.01 -7.01
N ILE A 75 -2.76 1.36 -6.28
CA ILE A 75 -2.21 2.72 -6.21
C ILE A 75 -0.93 2.72 -7.04
N VAL A 76 -0.91 3.56 -8.08
CA VAL A 76 0.13 3.56 -9.11
C VAL A 76 0.70 4.96 -9.24
N SER A 77 2.04 5.09 -9.28
CA SER A 77 2.67 6.38 -9.58
C SER A 77 2.48 6.76 -11.05
N ASP A 78 2.42 8.07 -11.33
CA ASP A 78 2.30 8.59 -12.68
C ASP A 78 3.46 8.13 -13.57
N LYS A 79 4.67 8.02 -12.98
CA LYS A 79 5.86 7.53 -13.68
C LYS A 79 5.73 6.06 -14.12
N VAL A 80 5.18 5.20 -13.28
CA VAL A 80 4.92 3.79 -13.62
C VAL A 80 3.79 3.71 -14.63
N GLN A 81 2.70 4.47 -14.45
CA GLN A 81 1.57 4.52 -15.38
C GLN A 81 1.99 5.00 -16.78
N ALA A 82 2.92 5.96 -16.88
CA ALA A 82 3.47 6.42 -18.16
C ALA A 82 4.35 5.36 -18.84
N ARG A 83 4.97 4.46 -18.09
CA ARG A 83 5.81 3.37 -18.63
C ARG A 83 4.96 2.19 -19.12
N ILE A 84 3.95 1.82 -18.35
CA ILE A 84 3.04 0.71 -18.64
C ILE A 84 1.61 1.12 -18.31
N ASP A 85 0.67 0.89 -19.22
CA ASP A 85 -0.73 1.25 -18.99
C ASP A 85 -1.44 0.24 -18.08
N ILE A 86 -1.20 0.38 -16.77
CA ILE A 86 -1.84 -0.45 -15.75
C ILE A 86 -3.34 -0.16 -15.69
N ARG A 87 -3.74 1.11 -15.75
CA ARG A 87 -5.15 1.52 -15.61
C ARG A 87 -6.01 0.95 -16.74
N GLY A 88 -5.62 1.14 -18.00
CA GLY A 88 -6.36 0.63 -19.15
C GLY A 88 -6.38 -0.89 -19.18
N SER A 89 -5.24 -1.52 -18.87
CA SER A 89 -5.12 -2.98 -18.88
C SER A 89 -5.95 -3.65 -17.78
N LEU A 90 -5.96 -3.08 -16.55
CA LEU A 90 -6.82 -3.59 -15.48
C LEU A 90 -8.31 -3.34 -15.76
N ALA A 91 -8.67 -2.19 -16.38
CA ALA A 91 -10.05 -1.94 -16.77
C ALA A 91 -10.59 -3.01 -17.76
N GLN A 92 -9.73 -3.52 -18.63
CA GLN A 92 -10.10 -4.59 -19.58
C GLN A 92 -10.10 -5.98 -18.92
N ALA A 93 -9.04 -6.32 -18.18
CA ALA A 93 -8.82 -7.67 -17.67
C ALA A 93 -9.53 -7.95 -16.34
N MET A 94 -9.69 -6.93 -15.50
CA MET A 94 -10.26 -7.01 -14.15
C MET A 94 -11.01 -5.71 -13.79
N PRO A 95 -12.19 -5.44 -14.39
CA PRO A 95 -12.91 -4.17 -14.29
C PRO A 95 -13.34 -3.80 -12.85
N ASN A 96 -13.35 -4.76 -11.95
CA ASN A 96 -13.67 -4.54 -10.54
C ASN A 96 -12.50 -3.94 -9.74
N VAL A 97 -11.25 -4.04 -10.23
CA VAL A 97 -10.07 -3.47 -9.57
C VAL A 97 -10.03 -1.96 -9.77
N LYS A 98 -10.06 -1.21 -8.67
CA LYS A 98 -10.00 0.26 -8.69
C LYS A 98 -8.56 0.73 -8.87
N VAL A 99 -8.26 1.54 -9.87
CA VAL A 99 -6.91 2.08 -10.08
C VAL A 99 -6.87 3.55 -9.72
N LEU A 100 -5.98 3.90 -8.80
CA LEU A 100 -5.78 5.25 -8.26
C LEU A 100 -4.36 5.73 -8.56
N SER A 101 -4.21 6.99 -8.94
CA SER A 101 -2.95 7.72 -8.80
C SER A 101 -2.72 8.10 -7.33
N PHE A 102 -1.52 8.59 -6.99
CA PHE A 102 -1.30 9.13 -5.64
C PHE A 102 -2.17 10.35 -5.34
N GLY A 103 -2.44 11.21 -6.33
CA GLY A 103 -3.36 12.34 -6.17
C GLY A 103 -4.76 11.87 -5.79
N GLU A 104 -5.32 10.95 -6.57
CA GLU A 104 -6.65 10.37 -6.30
C GLU A 104 -6.70 9.63 -4.95
N ALA A 105 -5.66 8.87 -4.61
CA ALA A 105 -5.57 8.15 -3.33
C ALA A 105 -5.52 9.11 -2.13
N LEU A 106 -4.88 10.28 -2.29
CA LEU A 106 -4.83 11.34 -1.28
C LEU A 106 -6.10 12.19 -1.21
N GLY A 107 -7.12 11.87 -2.00
CA GLY A 107 -8.42 12.53 -1.97
C GLY A 107 -8.60 13.67 -2.99
N GLY A 108 -7.80 13.68 -4.06
CA GLY A 108 -7.88 14.72 -5.10
C GLY A 108 -7.31 16.06 -4.65
N GLU A 109 -7.32 17.05 -5.55
CA GLU A 109 -6.74 18.39 -5.28
C GLU A 109 -7.61 19.30 -4.43
N THR A 110 -8.86 18.98 -4.14
CA THR A 110 -9.76 19.87 -3.41
C THR A 110 -9.97 19.45 -1.97
N ARG A 111 -9.25 20.13 -1.09
CA ARG A 111 -9.46 20.13 0.38
C ARG A 111 -10.93 20.36 0.77
N HIS A 112 -11.71 20.98 -0.12
CA HIS A 112 -13.09 21.36 0.13
C HIS A 112 -14.08 20.18 0.01
N GLU A 113 -13.88 19.26 -0.93
CA GLU A 113 -14.74 18.08 -1.09
C GLU A 113 -14.53 17.04 0.02
N LEU A 114 -13.31 16.97 0.59
CA LEU A 114 -13.00 16.08 1.70
C LEU A 114 -13.59 16.56 3.04
N MET A 115 -13.83 17.87 3.19
CA MET A 115 -14.39 18.44 4.43
C MET A 115 -15.91 18.37 4.48
N SER A 116 -16.58 18.22 3.34
CA SER A 116 -18.06 18.16 3.25
C SER A 116 -18.62 16.74 3.35
N ALA A 117 -17.78 15.71 3.27
CA ALA A 117 -18.22 14.33 3.43
C ALA A 117 -18.14 13.94 4.92
N SER A 118 -19.25 13.47 5.46
CA SER A 118 -19.33 12.96 6.83
C SER A 118 -18.17 11.98 7.10
N SER A 119 -17.45 12.22 8.19
CA SER A 119 -16.33 11.36 8.61
C SER A 119 -16.83 9.92 8.78
N LEU A 120 -16.18 9.00 8.08
CA LEU A 120 -16.42 7.57 8.29
C LEU A 120 -16.01 7.22 9.73
N PRO A 121 -16.75 6.35 10.41
CA PRO A 121 -16.39 5.95 11.77
C PRO A 121 -14.97 5.37 11.78
N PRO A 122 -14.18 5.64 12.82
CA PRO A 122 -12.83 5.10 12.94
C PRO A 122 -12.87 3.57 12.96
N ILE A 123 -11.90 2.94 12.28
CA ILE A 123 -11.71 1.50 12.39
C ILE A 123 -10.99 1.21 13.70
N THR A 124 -11.57 0.32 14.50
CA THR A 124 -10.88 -0.21 15.67
C THR A 124 -9.76 -1.13 15.21
N LEU A 125 -8.51 -0.73 15.42
CA LEU A 125 -7.33 -1.51 15.04
C LEU A 125 -6.85 -2.47 16.14
N THR A 126 -7.59 -2.56 17.26
CA THR A 126 -7.29 -3.48 18.35
C THR A 126 -7.55 -4.93 17.95
N GLY A 127 -6.64 -5.82 18.30
CA GLY A 127 -6.78 -7.26 18.02
C GLY A 127 -6.34 -7.73 16.65
N ARG A 128 -5.81 -6.84 15.81
CA ARG A 128 -5.43 -7.15 14.42
C ARG A 128 -3.98 -7.65 14.24
N ALA A 129 -3.29 -7.99 15.33
CA ALA A 129 -1.87 -8.36 15.28
C ALA A 129 -1.58 -9.54 14.33
N GLU A 130 -2.48 -10.50 14.23
CA GLU A 130 -2.35 -11.70 13.37
C GLU A 130 -2.87 -11.46 11.95
N GLU A 131 -3.53 -10.35 11.69
CA GLU A 131 -4.02 -10.05 10.35
C GLU A 131 -2.88 -9.68 9.42
N MET A 132 -3.09 -9.97 8.13
CA MET A 132 -2.12 -9.68 7.10
C MET A 132 -1.93 -8.17 6.93
N ALA A 133 -0.70 -7.72 7.10
CA ALA A 133 -0.30 -6.34 6.81
C ALA A 133 0.28 -6.22 5.38
N SER A 134 0.99 -7.24 4.91
CA SER A 134 1.61 -7.22 3.58
C SER A 134 1.60 -8.60 2.93
N LEU A 135 1.38 -8.63 1.61
CA LEU A 135 1.50 -9.81 0.76
C LEU A 135 2.60 -9.54 -0.28
N ILE A 136 3.74 -10.19 -0.14
CA ILE A 136 4.91 -9.96 -0.99
C ILE A 136 5.10 -11.15 -1.92
N PHE A 137 5.10 -10.87 -3.22
CA PHE A 137 5.39 -11.89 -4.21
C PHE A 137 6.88 -12.00 -4.46
N THR A 138 7.40 -13.21 -4.34
CA THR A 138 8.81 -13.52 -4.62
C THR A 138 8.89 -14.37 -5.88
N SER A 139 9.97 -14.20 -6.68
CA SER A 139 10.26 -15.07 -7.80
C SER A 139 10.52 -16.48 -7.28
N GLY A 140 9.54 -17.37 -7.39
CA GLY A 140 9.71 -18.75 -6.98
C GLY A 140 10.72 -19.48 -7.88
N THR A 141 11.57 -20.33 -7.31
CA THR A 141 12.50 -21.23 -8.05
C THR A 141 11.79 -22.16 -9.03
N THR A 142 10.48 -22.32 -8.91
CA THR A 142 9.61 -23.18 -9.73
C THR A 142 8.87 -22.43 -10.85
N GLY A 143 9.23 -21.17 -11.13
CA GLY A 143 8.62 -20.34 -12.18
C GLY A 143 7.26 -19.75 -11.84
N ARG A 144 6.64 -20.09 -10.72
CA ARG A 144 5.43 -19.44 -10.21
C ARG A 144 5.77 -18.58 -9.00
N PRO A 145 5.44 -17.29 -8.99
CA PRO A 145 5.62 -16.43 -7.83
C PRO A 145 4.91 -16.99 -6.60
N LYS A 146 5.59 -16.93 -5.47
CA LYS A 146 5.02 -17.31 -4.17
C LYS A 146 4.63 -16.05 -3.41
N GLY A 147 3.41 -16.00 -2.90
CA GLY A 147 2.93 -14.92 -2.04
C GLY A 147 3.31 -15.19 -0.58
N VAL A 148 4.16 -14.36 -0.02
CA VAL A 148 4.53 -14.40 1.41
C VAL A 148 3.63 -13.43 2.16
N MET A 149 2.81 -13.95 3.07
CA MET A 149 1.95 -13.15 3.93
C MET A 149 2.70 -12.76 5.21
N LEU A 150 2.78 -11.47 5.46
CA LEU A 150 3.34 -10.91 6.69
C LEU A 150 2.23 -10.26 7.51
N SER A 151 2.09 -10.68 8.76
CA SER A 151 1.12 -10.10 9.70
C SER A 151 1.66 -8.80 10.32
N HIS A 152 0.78 -8.02 10.93
CA HIS A 152 1.18 -6.87 11.75
C HIS A 152 2.15 -7.29 12.86
N ARG A 153 1.98 -8.48 13.45
CA ARG A 153 2.89 -9.01 14.48
C ARG A 153 4.30 -9.23 13.95
N ASN A 154 4.47 -9.68 12.71
CA ASN A 154 5.81 -9.86 12.14
C ASN A 154 6.59 -8.54 12.15
N PHE A 155 5.95 -7.44 11.69
CA PHE A 155 6.58 -6.11 11.68
C PHE A 155 6.82 -5.56 13.09
N THR A 156 5.82 -5.62 13.97
CA THR A 156 5.94 -5.06 15.33
C THR A 156 6.95 -5.83 16.18
N SER A 157 7.06 -7.15 16.02
CA SER A 157 8.07 -7.96 16.70
C SER A 157 9.49 -7.61 16.24
N LEU A 158 9.68 -7.36 14.93
CA LEU A 158 10.97 -6.91 14.40
C LEU A 158 11.34 -5.53 14.96
N LEU A 159 10.42 -4.56 14.88
CA LEU A 159 10.63 -3.21 15.39
C LEU A 159 10.94 -3.20 16.89
N SER A 160 10.26 -4.04 17.67
CA SER A 160 10.53 -4.17 19.10
C SER A 160 11.96 -4.64 19.41
N LYS A 161 12.47 -5.60 18.61
CA LYS A 161 13.86 -6.07 18.74
C LYS A 161 14.85 -5.01 18.29
N MET A 162 14.57 -4.30 17.20
CA MET A 162 15.45 -3.25 16.68
C MET A 162 15.64 -2.09 17.68
N ARG A 163 14.59 -1.72 18.42
CA ARG A 163 14.68 -0.69 19.48
C ARG A 163 15.68 -1.03 20.59
N GLY A 164 15.98 -2.30 20.82
CA GLY A 164 17.00 -2.74 21.78
C GLY A 164 18.43 -2.72 21.22
N VAL A 165 18.59 -2.56 19.90
CA VAL A 165 19.88 -2.60 19.20
C VAL A 165 20.28 -1.21 18.71
N PHE A 166 19.32 -0.41 18.23
CA PHE A 166 19.54 0.94 17.69
C PHE A 166 18.88 1.98 18.57
N ASP A 167 19.68 2.93 19.03
CA ASP A 167 19.19 4.11 19.74
C ASP A 167 18.89 5.20 18.70
N VAL A 168 17.66 5.16 18.16
CA VAL A 168 17.21 6.07 17.13
C VAL A 168 16.17 7.02 17.71
N ASP A 169 16.40 8.32 17.56
CA ASP A 169 15.51 9.36 18.06
C ASP A 169 15.03 10.33 16.95
N LYS A 170 14.30 11.37 17.38
CA LYS A 170 13.73 12.39 16.48
C LYS A 170 14.76 13.30 15.79
N HIS A 171 16.01 13.26 16.19
CA HIS A 171 17.11 14.06 15.62
C HIS A 171 17.92 13.28 14.58
N ASP A 172 17.69 11.96 14.50
CA ASP A 172 18.35 11.11 13.52
C ASP A 172 17.75 11.23 12.13
N GLY A 173 18.61 11.08 11.13
CA GLY A 173 18.23 10.99 9.72
C GLY A 173 18.55 9.61 9.15
N LEU A 174 17.61 9.03 8.45
CA LEU A 174 17.80 7.76 7.74
C LEU A 174 17.82 7.99 6.24
N LEU A 175 18.86 7.49 5.57
CA LEU A 175 18.93 7.49 4.11
C LEU A 175 18.30 6.21 3.56
N SER A 176 17.14 6.33 2.91
CA SER A 176 16.46 5.22 2.25
C SER A 176 16.90 5.12 0.80
N VAL A 177 17.86 4.22 0.51
CA VAL A 177 18.35 3.94 -0.86
C VAL A 177 17.82 2.63 -1.42
N LEU A 178 17.42 1.73 -0.53
CA LEU A 178 16.89 0.41 -0.93
C LEU A 178 15.45 0.55 -1.43
N PRO A 179 15.01 -0.30 -2.38
CA PRO A 179 13.64 -0.27 -2.87
C PRO A 179 12.64 -0.54 -1.76
N LEU A 180 11.67 0.38 -1.57
CA LEU A 180 10.69 0.28 -0.48
C LEU A 180 9.74 -0.92 -0.60
N HIS A 181 9.63 -1.53 -1.79
CA HIS A 181 8.80 -2.72 -2.00
C HIS A 181 9.45 -4.02 -1.53
N HIS A 182 10.74 -4.02 -1.19
CA HIS A 182 11.39 -5.13 -0.53
C HIS A 182 11.32 -4.99 0.98
N THR A 183 11.04 -6.08 1.66
CA THR A 183 11.22 -6.19 3.12
C THR A 183 12.63 -6.71 3.39
N PHE A 184 13.38 -5.94 4.11
CA PHE A 184 14.71 -6.30 4.58
C PHE A 184 14.67 -6.55 6.09
#